data_9728b50a0c148a36d0d28c5068ed060b
#
_entry.id   9728b50a0c148a36d0d28c5068ed060b
#
_cell.length_a   1.000
_cell.length_b   1.000
_cell.length_c   1.000
_cell.angle_alpha   90.00
_cell.angle_beta   90.00
_cell.angle_gamma   90.00
#
_symmetry.space_group_name_H-M   'P 1'
#
loop_
_entity.id
_entity.type
_entity.pdbx_description
1 polymer ?
#
loop_
_entity_poly.entity_id
_entity_poly.type
_entity_poly.pdbx_seq_one_letter_code
_entity_poly.pdbx_strand_id
1 'polypeptide(L)'
;MTALPLNLVVLYVEDPKASAQFYADFHGLTPMALSDGFSSLTTDTGLTHGLWRKATAHPPAEGGPGSAEIGIMAAGEGGVEALYSRVKQDGMTILQPLVTAAFGPTFVIADPDGHRIRVCQPDD
;
A
#
# COMPACT_ATOMS: atom_id res chain seq x y z
N MET A 1 -13.88 -28.19 2.77
CA MET A 1 -13.19 -27.15 3.55
C MET A 1 -13.38 -25.79 2.89
N THR A 2 -13.73 -24.82 3.66
CA THR A 2 -13.86 -23.45 3.17
C THR A 2 -12.47 -22.81 3.00
N ALA A 3 -12.26 -22.13 1.89
CA ALA A 3 -11.02 -21.41 1.67
C ALA A 3 -10.91 -20.26 2.68
N LEU A 4 -9.68 -20.00 3.13
CA LEU A 4 -9.40 -18.89 4.05
C LEU A 4 -8.99 -17.68 3.22
N PRO A 5 -9.69 -16.55 3.34
CA PRO A 5 -9.35 -15.36 2.56
C PRO A 5 -8.10 -14.68 3.12
N LEU A 6 -7.32 -14.08 2.22
CA LEU A 6 -6.29 -13.13 2.61
C LEU A 6 -6.96 -11.78 2.74
N ASN A 7 -7.28 -11.38 3.97
CA ASN A 7 -8.06 -10.16 4.19
C ASN A 7 -7.41 -9.19 5.19
N LEU A 8 -6.15 -9.42 5.54
CA LEU A 8 -5.39 -8.54 6.42
C LEU A 8 -3.93 -8.53 5.95
N VAL A 9 -3.39 -7.34 5.73
CA VAL A 9 -1.97 -7.12 5.50
C VAL A 9 -1.49 -6.12 6.55
N VAL A 10 -0.42 -6.44 7.25
CA VAL A 10 0.16 -5.56 8.25
C VAL A 10 1.52 -5.08 7.78
N LEU A 11 1.72 -3.78 7.81
CA LEU A 11 3.04 -3.17 7.61
C LEU A 11 3.56 -2.66 8.96
N TYR A 12 4.84 -2.90 9.20
CA TYR A 12 5.50 -2.34 10.38
C TYR A 12 6.00 -0.95 10.02
N VAL A 13 5.57 0.04 10.79
CA VAL A 13 5.81 1.45 10.49
C VAL A 13 6.35 2.17 11.73
N GLU A 14 6.92 3.34 11.52
CA GLU A 14 7.40 4.15 12.62
C GLU A 14 6.23 4.87 13.32
N ASP A 15 5.31 5.45 12.55
CA ASP A 15 4.19 6.23 13.07
C ASP A 15 2.88 5.74 12.43
N PRO A 16 2.11 4.88 13.13
CA PRO A 16 0.87 4.34 12.57
C PRO A 16 -0.15 5.39 12.15
N LYS A 17 -0.28 6.48 12.90
CA LYS A 17 -1.25 7.52 12.55
C LYS A 17 -0.87 8.24 11.25
N ALA A 18 0.40 8.60 11.11
CA ALA A 18 0.89 9.26 9.90
C ALA A 18 0.77 8.33 8.69
N SER A 19 1.13 7.05 8.86
CA SER A 19 0.99 6.06 7.80
C SER A 19 -0.46 5.84 7.41
N ALA A 20 -1.36 5.76 8.39
CA ALA A 20 -2.79 5.59 8.12
C ALA A 20 -3.34 6.78 7.33
N GLN A 21 -2.90 8.00 7.65
CA GLN A 21 -3.34 9.17 6.90
C GLN A 21 -2.84 9.14 5.46
N PHE A 22 -1.58 8.73 5.26
CA PHE A 22 -1.02 8.57 3.92
C PHE A 22 -1.87 7.60 3.09
N TYR A 23 -2.16 6.42 3.64
CA TYR A 23 -2.93 5.41 2.91
C TYR A 23 -4.40 5.81 2.74
N ALA A 24 -4.98 6.49 3.72
CA ALA A 24 -6.34 7.02 3.59
C ALA A 24 -6.44 7.99 2.42
N ASP A 25 -5.50 8.90 2.31
CA ASP A 25 -5.45 9.88 1.22
C ASP A 25 -5.21 9.19 -0.12
N PHE A 26 -4.31 8.21 -0.15
CA PHE A 26 -3.97 7.51 -1.38
C PHE A 26 -5.14 6.64 -1.88
N HIS A 27 -5.78 5.89 -0.98
CA HIS A 27 -6.91 5.04 -1.35
C HIS A 27 -8.23 5.79 -1.45
N GLY A 28 -8.32 7.00 -0.94
CA GLY A 28 -9.58 7.72 -0.87
C GLY A 28 -10.50 7.18 0.21
N LEU A 29 -9.93 6.71 1.32
CA LEU A 29 -10.67 6.10 2.43
C LEU A 29 -10.46 6.89 3.72
N THR A 30 -11.31 6.58 4.72
CA THR A 30 -11.15 7.13 6.07
C THR A 30 -10.51 6.07 6.95
N PRO A 31 -9.48 6.40 7.76
CA PRO A 31 -8.91 5.44 8.69
C PRO A 31 -9.97 4.91 9.66
N MET A 32 -9.95 3.60 9.92
CA MET A 32 -10.96 2.94 10.74
C MET A 32 -10.63 2.98 12.22
N ALA A 33 -9.36 2.80 12.58
CA ALA A 33 -8.90 2.79 13.95
C ALA A 33 -7.56 3.47 14.02
N LEU A 34 -7.42 4.42 14.97
CA LEU A 34 -6.19 5.17 15.16
C LEU A 34 -5.77 5.06 16.61
N SER A 35 -4.55 4.57 16.84
CA SER A 35 -3.91 4.58 18.14
C SER A 35 -2.43 4.84 17.96
N ASP A 36 -1.71 5.03 19.06
CA ASP A 36 -0.27 5.25 18.96
C ASP A 36 0.48 4.02 18.47
N GLY A 37 -0.02 2.83 18.75
CA GLY A 37 0.65 1.57 18.41
C GLY A 37 0.12 0.88 17.17
N PHE A 38 -1.12 1.12 16.78
CA PHE A 38 -1.75 0.44 15.66
C PHE A 38 -2.86 1.28 15.05
N SER A 39 -2.89 1.31 13.73
CA SER A 39 -3.96 1.96 12.98
C SER A 39 -4.35 1.05 11.83
N SER A 40 -5.54 1.22 11.30
CA SER A 40 -5.99 0.41 10.17
C SER A 40 -7.00 1.14 9.31
N LEU A 41 -7.17 0.64 8.09
CA LEU A 41 -8.25 1.01 7.19
C LEU A 41 -8.68 -0.24 6.43
N THR A 42 -9.94 -0.26 6.03
CA THR A 42 -10.50 -1.39 5.28
C THR A 42 -10.86 -0.91 3.89
N THR A 43 -10.38 -1.61 2.88
CA THR A 43 -10.66 -1.30 1.48
C THR A 43 -12.04 -1.85 1.07
N ASP A 44 -12.53 -1.40 -0.09
CA ASP A 44 -13.82 -1.84 -0.61
C ASP A 44 -13.84 -3.34 -0.91
N THR A 45 -12.69 -3.95 -1.13
CA THR A 45 -12.59 -5.39 -1.37
C THR A 45 -12.64 -6.22 -0.09
N GLY A 46 -12.68 -5.57 1.07
CA GLY A 46 -12.70 -6.25 2.36
C GLY A 46 -11.32 -6.53 2.95
N LEU A 47 -10.25 -6.07 2.30
CA LEU A 47 -8.91 -6.18 2.82
C LEU A 47 -8.68 -5.11 3.89
N THR A 48 -8.23 -5.52 5.07
CA THR A 48 -7.82 -4.59 6.12
C THR A 48 -6.32 -4.35 5.99
N HIS A 49 -5.94 -3.09 5.96
CA HIS A 49 -4.55 -2.66 5.90
C HIS A 49 -4.16 -2.18 7.30
N GLY A 50 -3.39 -3.00 8.02
CA GLY A 50 -2.94 -2.68 9.36
C GLY A 50 -1.57 -2.01 9.34
N LEU A 51 -1.39 -1.04 10.23
CA LEU A 51 -0.14 -0.28 10.35
C LEU A 51 0.26 -0.35 11.82
N TRP A 52 1.27 -1.13 12.11
CA TRP A 52 1.68 -1.47 13.47
C TRP A 52 3.04 -0.86 13.77
N ARG A 53 3.16 -0.18 14.91
CA ARG A 53 4.43 0.41 15.31
C ARG A 53 5.49 -0.68 15.42
N LYS A 54 6.54 -0.57 14.63
CA LYS A 54 7.59 -1.58 14.56
C LYS A 54 8.22 -1.82 15.93
N ALA A 55 8.48 -0.74 16.67
CA ALA A 55 9.18 -0.82 17.94
C ALA A 55 8.42 -1.61 19.01
N THR A 56 7.10 -1.74 18.89
CA THR A 56 6.25 -2.40 19.89
C THR A 56 5.56 -3.65 19.36
N ALA A 57 5.88 -4.08 18.14
CA ALA A 57 5.25 -5.25 17.55
C ALA A 57 5.68 -6.55 18.25
N HIS A 58 4.75 -7.50 18.33
CA HIS A 58 5.00 -8.84 18.86
C HIS A 58 4.50 -9.89 17.88
N PRO A 59 5.32 -10.89 17.54
CA PRO A 59 6.77 -10.99 17.84
C PRO A 59 7.52 -9.75 17.33
N PRO A 60 8.73 -9.49 17.83
CA PRO A 60 9.50 -8.35 17.37
C PRO A 60 9.66 -8.37 15.84
N ALA A 61 9.39 -7.24 15.21
CA ALA A 61 9.53 -7.12 13.77
C ALA A 61 11.00 -7.00 13.38
N GLU A 62 11.37 -7.66 12.28
CA GLU A 62 12.73 -7.65 11.76
C GLU A 62 12.76 -7.17 10.33
N GLY A 63 13.94 -6.73 9.86
CA GLY A 63 14.10 -6.26 8.50
C GLY A 63 13.55 -4.87 8.29
N GLY A 64 13.38 -4.51 7.04
CA GLY A 64 12.89 -3.20 6.64
C GLY A 64 12.16 -3.23 5.31
N PRO A 65 11.81 -2.05 4.78
CA PRO A 65 11.12 -1.95 3.50
C PRO A 65 11.92 -2.56 2.36
N GLY A 66 11.21 -3.07 1.35
CA GLY A 66 11.83 -3.59 0.14
C GLY A 66 11.82 -5.10 0.01
N SER A 67 11.44 -5.84 1.06
CA SER A 67 11.33 -7.29 1.01
C SER A 67 9.94 -7.77 0.58
N ALA A 68 8.97 -6.88 0.49
CA ALA A 68 7.60 -7.16 0.06
C ALA A 68 7.02 -5.91 -0.59
N GLU A 69 5.90 -6.08 -1.28
CA GLU A 69 5.18 -4.98 -1.93
C GLU A 69 3.70 -5.07 -1.62
N ILE A 70 3.05 -3.90 -1.51
CA ILE A 70 1.61 -3.82 -1.60
C ILE A 70 1.28 -3.58 -3.06
N GLY A 71 0.27 -4.27 -3.59
CA GLY A 71 -0.12 -4.14 -4.99
C GLY A 71 -1.48 -3.51 -5.15
N ILE A 72 -1.58 -2.64 -6.15
CA ILE A 72 -2.84 -2.08 -6.62
C ILE A 72 -2.96 -2.44 -8.08
N MET A 73 -4.00 -3.16 -8.43
CA MET A 73 -4.32 -3.48 -9.81
C MET A 73 -5.34 -2.45 -10.29
N ALA A 74 -4.85 -1.44 -11.04
CA ALA A 74 -5.69 -0.35 -11.52
C ALA A 74 -6.52 -0.84 -12.70
N ALA A 75 -7.84 -0.84 -12.53
CA ALA A 75 -8.76 -1.35 -13.53
C ALA A 75 -8.90 -0.37 -14.70
N GLY A 76 -9.24 -0.93 -15.86
CA GLY A 76 -9.56 -0.17 -17.06
C GLY A 76 -8.36 0.20 -17.90
N GLU A 77 -8.63 0.49 -19.18
CA GLU A 77 -7.59 0.93 -20.11
C GLU A 77 -7.06 2.28 -19.67
N GLY A 78 -5.74 2.41 -19.61
CA GLY A 78 -5.11 3.66 -19.20
C GLY A 78 -5.15 3.92 -17.69
N GLY A 79 -5.64 2.98 -16.86
CA GLY A 79 -5.77 3.18 -15.42
C GLY A 79 -4.44 3.37 -14.72
N VAL A 80 -3.42 2.59 -15.11
CA VAL A 80 -2.08 2.71 -14.55
C VAL A 80 -1.48 4.07 -14.87
N GLU A 81 -1.58 4.49 -16.12
CA GLU A 81 -1.04 5.77 -16.58
C GLU A 81 -1.71 6.96 -15.87
N ALA A 82 -3.04 6.89 -15.69
CA ALA A 82 -3.78 7.93 -14.99
C ALA A 82 -3.35 8.05 -13.54
N LEU A 83 -3.16 6.92 -12.87
CA LEU A 83 -2.70 6.92 -11.47
C LEU A 83 -1.26 7.41 -11.38
N TYR A 84 -0.42 7.07 -12.36
CA TYR A 84 0.95 7.59 -12.39
C TYR A 84 0.97 9.11 -12.48
N SER A 85 0.12 9.70 -13.34
CA SER A 85 -0.01 11.15 -13.44
C SER A 85 -0.42 11.77 -12.10
N ARG A 86 -1.37 11.13 -11.39
CA ARG A 86 -1.83 11.60 -10.08
C ARG A 86 -0.70 11.60 -9.06
N VAL A 87 0.06 10.48 -8.95
CA VAL A 87 1.12 10.40 -7.94
C VAL A 87 2.25 11.38 -8.24
N LYS A 88 2.51 11.67 -9.51
CA LYS A 88 3.48 12.72 -9.87
C LYS A 88 2.99 14.10 -9.46
N GLN A 89 1.73 14.41 -9.71
CA GLN A 89 1.14 15.70 -9.31
C GLN A 89 1.15 15.86 -7.80
N ASP A 90 0.90 14.79 -7.07
CA ASP A 90 0.87 14.81 -5.60
C ASP A 90 2.27 14.84 -4.99
N GLY A 91 3.32 14.76 -5.79
CA GLY A 91 4.70 14.81 -5.31
C GLY A 91 5.12 13.58 -4.52
N MET A 92 4.50 12.43 -4.79
CA MET A 92 4.84 11.19 -4.08
C MET A 92 6.21 10.67 -4.51
N THR A 93 6.88 9.95 -3.62
CA THR A 93 8.20 9.37 -3.91
C THR A 93 8.07 8.21 -4.88
N ILE A 94 8.67 8.34 -6.05
CA ILE A 94 8.64 7.31 -7.09
C ILE A 94 9.93 6.49 -7.00
N LEU A 95 9.77 5.18 -6.73
CA LEU A 95 10.91 4.25 -6.67
C LEU A 95 11.20 3.66 -8.04
N GLN A 96 10.19 3.44 -8.86
CA GLN A 96 10.33 2.98 -10.22
C GLN A 96 9.39 3.80 -11.11
N PRO A 97 9.93 4.53 -12.10
CA PRO A 97 9.09 5.23 -13.05
C PRO A 97 8.21 4.29 -13.85
N LEU A 98 7.16 4.82 -14.46
CA LEU A 98 6.29 4.04 -15.33
C LEU A 98 7.10 3.37 -16.45
N VAL A 99 7.01 2.06 -16.52
CA VAL A 99 7.68 1.23 -17.52
C VAL A 99 6.69 0.14 -17.97
N THR A 100 6.99 -0.48 -19.09
CA THR A 100 6.24 -1.65 -19.54
C THR A 100 7.05 -2.89 -19.24
N ALA A 101 6.59 -3.68 -18.27
CA ALA A 101 7.18 -4.96 -17.90
C ALA A 101 6.51 -6.09 -18.69
N ALA A 102 6.92 -7.33 -18.47
CA ALA A 102 6.33 -8.49 -19.14
C ALA A 102 4.82 -8.59 -18.90
N PHE A 103 4.35 -8.14 -17.75
CA PHE A 103 2.93 -8.16 -17.37
C PHE A 103 2.18 -6.86 -17.68
N GLY A 104 2.80 -5.91 -18.40
CA GLY A 104 2.19 -4.66 -18.80
C GLY A 104 2.75 -3.43 -18.09
N PRO A 105 2.08 -2.27 -18.20
CA PRO A 105 2.55 -1.05 -17.57
C PRO A 105 2.54 -1.18 -16.05
N THR A 106 3.58 -0.62 -15.41
CA THR A 106 3.72 -0.67 -13.95
C THR A 106 4.63 0.44 -13.46
N PHE A 107 4.43 0.84 -12.21
CA PHE A 107 5.34 1.72 -11.49
C PHE A 107 5.30 1.39 -10.00
N VAL A 108 6.26 1.92 -9.25
CA VAL A 108 6.36 1.69 -7.80
C VAL A 108 6.59 3.02 -7.11
N ILE A 109 5.83 3.25 -6.04
CA ILE A 109 6.01 4.41 -5.16
C ILE A 109 6.36 3.93 -3.76
N ALA A 110 6.84 4.85 -2.94
CA ALA A 110 7.17 4.58 -1.54
C ALA A 110 6.16 5.22 -0.61
N ASP A 111 5.82 4.54 0.47
CA ASP A 111 5.07 5.12 1.57
C ASP A 111 6.02 5.91 2.50
N PRO A 112 5.53 6.53 3.61
CA PRO A 112 6.41 7.32 4.49
C PRO A 112 7.59 6.55 5.09
N ASP A 113 7.47 5.23 5.24
CA ASP A 113 8.55 4.38 5.77
C ASP A 113 9.43 3.80 4.68
N GLY A 114 9.09 4.00 3.42
CA GLY A 114 9.81 3.42 2.29
C GLY A 114 9.25 2.09 1.81
N HIS A 115 8.13 1.63 2.34
CA HIS A 115 7.48 0.42 1.83
C HIS A 115 7.04 0.62 0.38
N ARG A 116 7.16 -0.44 -0.42
CA ARG A 116 6.85 -0.38 -1.85
C ARG A 116 5.37 -0.56 -2.10
N ILE A 117 4.82 0.33 -2.92
CA ILE A 117 3.46 0.20 -3.45
C ILE A 117 3.59 0.08 -4.95
N ARG A 118 3.28 -1.10 -5.49
CA ARG A 118 3.32 -1.36 -6.92
C ARG A 118 1.93 -1.14 -7.50
N VAL A 119 1.88 -0.44 -8.64
CA VAL A 119 0.65 -0.30 -9.41
C VAL A 119 0.85 -1.02 -10.73
N CYS A 120 -0.11 -1.85 -11.11
CA CYS A 120 -0.11 -2.59 -12.36
C CYS A 120 -1.56 -2.78 -12.80
N GLN A 121 -1.74 -3.36 -14.00
CA GLN A 121 -3.10 -3.66 -14.45
C GLN A 121 -3.47 -5.08 -14.04
N PRO A 122 -4.79 -5.36 -13.88
CA PRO A 122 -5.23 -6.71 -13.54
C PRO A 122 -4.86 -7.71 -14.62
N ASP A 123 -4.65 -8.96 -14.22
CA ASP A 123 -4.53 -10.06 -15.17
C ASP A 123 -5.90 -10.31 -15.82
N ASP A 124 -5.88 -10.70 -17.05
CA ASP A 124 -7.09 -11.03 -17.80
C ASP A 124 -7.59 -12.42 -17.50
#